data_025e5c5869596e483658ea665d22aaa0
#
_entry.id   025e5c5869596e483658ea665d22aaa0
#
_cell.length_a   1.000
_cell.length_b   1.000
_cell.length_c   1.000
_cell.angle_alpha   90.00
_cell.angle_beta   90.00
_cell.angle_gamma   90.00
#
_symmetry.space_group_name_H-M   'P 1'
#
loop_
_entity.id
_entity.type
_entity.pdbx_description
1 polymer ?
#
loop_
_entity_poly.entity_id
_entity_poly.type
_entity_poly.pdbx_seq_one_letter_code
_entity_poly.pdbx_strand_id
1 'polypeptide(L)'
;MLAACRELGYPPPTVAVLKGWSNYICRWKLAAPEEIEGLFPSYEAAEYSPSNIGKQLQRLREWAEETDSGDRDELERGVSLAAWQQASISPNQCQGKTCRFYTDCFPRDARLKAQDADIIITNHALLSIEALTHAELLPEFDLLIVDEAHELPSRARSQACVSLAASTIEKVARGISKHFQLPVTALEQGAHDFEKIIERLDEGELSELPKKLETTLTALQIELSIISAEVTSSAEEDEKRVKQRIVLAQIEEALDACEIIAAFDPEKSAAWIAEEKSGSRRLYSGPLDVGGDLYAHLFKGHSCVLTSATMQLGGSFEAIAARLGLRDQNVWQGSDLGSPFNYRKQGILYVATDLPRPGRSGISEAALERALELAEAAGGGVLGLFSSLKAAEQAAEYFAQESDLRVFLQGEAPINQLISDFADSKNSCLFGTLSLWQGVDLPGDKCRLVLIDRIPFPRPNDPYISARTRAAEAAGRSGFAEVSLSHAALLLAQGAGRLIRTRSDKGVVAVLDQRLTTARYAGYLLKSLPPFWRTTDHQTVIGALKRLKEKG
;
A
#
# COMPACT_ATOMS: atom_id res chain seq x y z
N MET A 1 25.77 10.71 -3.79
CA MET A 1 25.94 11.05 -5.21
C MET A 1 26.45 12.47 -5.40
N LEU A 2 25.79 13.54 -4.99
CA LEU A 2 26.26 14.92 -5.14
C LEU A 2 27.68 15.18 -4.58
N ALA A 3 28.00 14.62 -3.40
CA ALA A 3 29.34 14.72 -2.82
C ALA A 3 30.38 13.98 -3.66
N ALA A 4 30.05 12.77 -4.13
CA ALA A 4 30.96 11.98 -4.97
C ALA A 4 31.23 12.65 -6.33
N CYS A 5 30.22 13.27 -6.95
CA CYS A 5 30.43 14.05 -8.18
C CYS A 5 31.40 15.20 -7.97
N ARG A 6 31.28 15.94 -6.84
CA ARG A 6 32.21 17.03 -6.49
C ARG A 6 33.64 16.53 -6.26
N GLU A 7 33.80 15.42 -5.56
CA GLU A 7 35.11 14.80 -5.33
C GLU A 7 35.78 14.33 -6.63
N LEU A 8 34.98 13.86 -7.59
CA LEU A 8 35.46 13.41 -8.90
C LEU A 8 35.58 14.53 -9.94
N GLY A 9 35.25 15.78 -9.59
CA GLY A 9 35.34 16.94 -10.48
C GLY A 9 34.22 17.03 -11.51
N TYR A 10 33.12 16.27 -11.35
CA TYR A 10 31.92 16.38 -12.21
C TYR A 10 30.96 17.46 -11.68
N PRO A 11 30.24 18.16 -12.56
CA PRO A 11 29.16 19.04 -12.13
C PRO A 11 28.08 18.20 -11.40
N PRO A 12 27.44 18.75 -10.34
CA PRO A 12 26.37 18.04 -9.68
C PRO A 12 25.19 17.84 -10.64
N PRO A 13 24.61 16.63 -10.73
CA PRO A 13 23.44 16.40 -11.57
C PRO A 13 22.25 17.21 -11.07
N THR A 14 21.40 17.63 -11.98
CA THR A 14 20.08 18.21 -11.69
C THR A 14 19.13 17.08 -11.26
N VAL A 15 18.35 17.32 -10.20
CA VAL A 15 17.43 16.32 -9.63
C VAL A 15 16.04 16.90 -9.56
N ALA A 16 15.05 16.14 -10.05
CA ALA A 16 13.64 16.48 -9.92
C ALA A 16 12.87 15.33 -9.24
N VAL A 17 11.85 15.72 -8.45
CA VAL A 17 10.88 14.78 -7.88
C VAL A 17 9.60 14.85 -8.69
N LEU A 18 9.13 13.73 -9.20
CA LEU A 18 7.90 13.62 -9.96
C LEU A 18 6.96 12.60 -9.34
N LYS A 19 5.77 13.04 -8.95
CA LYS A 19 4.70 12.21 -8.41
C LYS A 19 3.42 12.33 -9.24
N GLY A 20 2.45 11.46 -8.98
CA GLY A 20 1.11 11.56 -9.57
C GLY A 20 0.42 12.89 -9.21
N TRP A 21 -0.48 13.37 -10.06
CA TRP A 21 -1.19 14.65 -9.91
C TRP A 21 -1.85 14.85 -8.56
N SER A 22 -2.45 13.82 -8.00
CA SER A 22 -3.12 13.84 -6.70
C SER A 22 -2.19 14.05 -5.50
N ASN A 23 -0.86 14.03 -5.71
CA ASN A 23 0.11 14.36 -4.67
C ASN A 23 0.42 15.85 -4.59
N TYR A 24 -0.10 16.65 -5.52
CA TYR A 24 0.11 18.10 -5.54
C TYR A 24 -1.20 18.83 -5.25
N ILE A 25 -1.08 19.96 -4.55
CA ILE A 25 -2.22 20.83 -4.33
C ILE A 25 -2.66 21.52 -5.62
N CYS A 26 -3.96 21.69 -5.84
CA CYS A 26 -4.52 22.34 -6.99
C CYS A 26 -5.08 23.73 -6.62
N ARG A 27 -4.39 24.80 -7.04
CA ARG A 27 -4.81 26.20 -6.78
C ARG A 27 -6.21 26.49 -7.34
N TRP A 28 -6.54 25.93 -8.51
CA TRP A 28 -7.87 26.09 -9.08
C TRP A 28 -8.96 25.48 -8.21
N LYS A 29 -8.76 24.25 -7.74
CA LYS A 29 -9.75 23.54 -6.91
C LYS A 29 -9.94 24.21 -5.54
N LEU A 30 -8.90 24.80 -4.99
CA LEU A 30 -8.98 25.58 -3.76
C LEU A 30 -9.71 26.91 -3.91
N ALA A 31 -9.64 27.52 -5.10
CA ALA A 31 -10.20 28.86 -5.35
C ALA A 31 -11.67 28.83 -5.85
N ALA A 32 -12.18 27.66 -6.28
CA ALA A 32 -13.50 27.53 -6.89
C ALA A 32 -14.42 26.54 -6.11
N PRO A 33 -14.62 26.69 -4.81
CA PRO A 33 -15.38 25.74 -4.01
C PRO A 33 -16.88 25.69 -4.38
N GLU A 34 -17.50 26.81 -4.74
CA GLU A 34 -18.95 26.88 -5.04
C GLU A 34 -19.33 26.31 -6.41
N GLU A 35 -18.46 26.47 -7.40
CA GLU A 35 -18.69 26.02 -8.79
C GLU A 35 -18.66 24.49 -8.93
N ILE A 36 -17.99 23.82 -8.01
CA ILE A 36 -17.75 22.36 -8.06
C ILE A 36 -18.31 21.60 -6.84
N GLU A 37 -19.08 22.31 -5.99
CA GLU A 37 -19.72 21.70 -4.84
C GLU A 37 -20.68 20.58 -5.26
N GLY A 38 -20.47 19.38 -4.73
CA GLY A 38 -21.26 18.18 -5.05
C GLY A 38 -20.76 17.37 -6.25
N LEU A 39 -19.74 17.84 -7.01
CA LEU A 39 -19.07 17.05 -8.07
C LEU A 39 -17.97 16.14 -7.53
N PHE A 40 -17.39 16.48 -6.39
CA PHE A 40 -16.40 15.65 -5.74
C PHE A 40 -17.03 14.79 -4.63
N PRO A 41 -16.46 13.61 -4.34
CA PRO A 41 -16.96 12.78 -3.27
C PRO A 41 -17.02 13.58 -1.97
N SER A 42 -18.20 13.87 -1.45
CA SER A 42 -18.36 14.14 -0.04
C SER A 42 -18.14 12.80 0.65
N TYR A 43 -16.95 12.59 1.20
CA TYR A 43 -16.77 11.49 2.13
C TYR A 43 -17.72 11.73 3.29
N GLU A 44 -18.66 10.84 3.48
CA GLU A 44 -19.35 10.64 4.75
C GLU A 44 -18.30 10.09 5.73
N ALA A 45 -17.42 10.98 6.14
CA ALA A 45 -16.46 10.68 7.19
C ALA A 45 -17.24 10.76 8.49
N ALA A 46 -17.71 9.64 8.97
CA ALA A 46 -18.26 9.51 10.32
C ALA A 46 -17.28 9.98 11.44
N GLU A 47 -16.05 10.30 11.10
CA GLU A 47 -14.98 10.70 12.02
C GLU A 47 -14.64 12.20 12.01
N TYR A 48 -15.12 13.02 11.04
CA TYR A 48 -14.76 14.44 10.97
C TYR A 48 -15.98 15.34 10.80
N SER A 49 -16.18 16.24 11.76
CA SER A 49 -17.19 17.29 11.66
C SER A 49 -16.90 18.20 10.44
N PRO A 50 -17.92 18.64 9.66
CA PRO A 50 -17.74 19.56 8.54
C PRO A 50 -16.95 20.83 8.89
N SER A 51 -17.06 21.32 10.12
CA SER A 51 -16.30 22.45 10.64
C SER A 51 -14.78 22.18 10.72
N ASN A 52 -14.36 20.93 10.88
CA ASN A 52 -12.93 20.56 10.95
C ASN A 52 -12.32 20.48 9.54
N ILE A 53 -13.05 19.96 8.55
CA ILE A 53 -12.59 19.95 7.14
C ILE A 53 -12.43 21.37 6.62
N GLY A 54 -13.37 22.28 6.91
CA GLY A 54 -13.29 23.69 6.52
C GLY A 54 -12.02 24.37 7.05
N LYS A 55 -11.65 24.14 8.32
CA LYS A 55 -10.41 24.66 8.90
C LYS A 55 -9.16 24.10 8.21
N GLN A 56 -9.18 22.80 7.86
CA GLN A 56 -8.08 22.18 7.14
C GLN A 56 -7.94 22.73 5.71
N LEU A 57 -9.05 22.98 5.02
CA LEU A 57 -9.04 23.62 3.70
C LEU A 57 -8.52 25.04 3.75
N GLN A 58 -8.88 25.81 4.80
CA GLN A 58 -8.31 27.15 4.99
C GLN A 58 -6.80 27.10 5.18
N ARG A 59 -6.29 26.19 6.03
CA ARG A 59 -4.85 25.96 6.19
C ARG A 59 -4.17 25.55 4.89
N LEU A 60 -4.82 24.71 4.07
CA LEU A 60 -4.29 24.33 2.76
C LEU A 60 -4.23 25.50 1.78
N ARG A 61 -5.17 26.47 1.86
CA ARG A 61 -5.09 27.72 1.07
C ARG A 61 -3.90 28.57 1.46
N GLU A 62 -3.69 28.76 2.76
CA GLU A 62 -2.55 29.53 3.29
C GLU A 62 -1.23 28.86 2.87
N TRP A 63 -1.10 27.57 3.07
CA TRP A 63 0.08 26.81 2.66
C TRP A 63 0.34 26.82 1.15
N ALA A 64 -0.69 26.84 0.30
CA ALA A 64 -0.54 26.92 -1.15
C ALA A 64 0.09 28.22 -1.64
N GLU A 65 0.08 29.29 -0.84
CA GLU A 65 0.77 30.56 -1.14
C GLU A 65 2.23 30.57 -0.67
N GLU A 66 2.60 29.66 0.24
CA GLU A 66 3.94 29.62 0.86
C GLU A 66 4.82 28.51 0.24
N THR A 67 4.23 27.43 -0.25
CA THR A 67 4.97 26.28 -0.79
C THR A 67 5.53 26.53 -2.17
N ASP A 68 6.78 26.09 -2.41
CA ASP A 68 7.42 26.13 -3.72
C ASP A 68 7.08 24.92 -4.61
N SER A 69 6.72 23.79 -4.01
CA SER A 69 6.47 22.51 -4.71
C SER A 69 5.00 22.12 -4.78
N GLY A 70 4.20 22.52 -3.79
CA GLY A 70 2.84 22.05 -3.59
C GLY A 70 2.72 20.56 -3.29
N ASP A 71 3.83 19.88 -2.97
CA ASP A 71 3.88 18.45 -2.71
C ASP A 71 3.33 18.13 -1.31
N ARG A 72 2.38 17.21 -1.24
CA ARG A 72 1.73 16.77 0.00
C ARG A 72 2.72 16.33 1.09
N ASP A 73 3.84 15.72 0.71
CA ASP A 73 4.81 15.20 1.69
C ASP A 73 5.58 16.29 2.42
N GLU A 74 5.58 17.54 1.90
CA GLU A 74 6.12 18.72 2.57
C GLU A 74 5.15 19.34 3.57
N LEU A 75 3.90 18.87 3.58
CA LEU A 75 2.88 19.43 4.44
C LEU A 75 3.09 18.99 5.89
N GLU A 76 3.17 19.94 6.81
CA GLU A 76 3.16 19.64 8.23
C GLU A 76 1.88 18.89 8.62
N ARG A 77 1.98 18.06 9.66
CA ARG A 77 0.93 17.18 10.17
C ARG A 77 -0.42 17.90 10.38
N GLY A 78 -1.53 17.21 10.20
CA GLY A 78 -2.86 17.68 10.60
C GLY A 78 -3.85 17.93 9.47
N VAL A 79 -3.59 17.43 8.25
CA VAL A 79 -4.55 17.44 7.14
C VAL A 79 -5.03 16.01 6.88
N SER A 80 -6.35 15.80 6.94
CA SER A 80 -6.98 14.52 6.64
C SER A 80 -6.94 14.21 5.15
N LEU A 81 -7.03 12.92 4.81
CA LEU A 81 -7.14 12.50 3.41
C LEU A 81 -8.36 13.13 2.72
N ALA A 82 -9.48 13.25 3.44
CA ALA A 82 -10.70 13.87 2.93
C ALA A 82 -10.51 15.36 2.58
N ALA A 83 -9.81 16.13 3.41
CA ALA A 83 -9.48 17.52 3.11
C ALA A 83 -8.48 17.63 1.94
N TRP A 84 -7.47 16.75 1.88
CA TRP A 84 -6.52 16.73 0.78
C TRP A 84 -7.19 16.41 -0.57
N GLN A 85 -8.09 15.45 -0.63
CA GLN A 85 -8.84 15.09 -1.84
C GLN A 85 -9.71 16.24 -2.36
N GLN A 86 -10.16 17.15 -1.47
CA GLN A 86 -10.86 18.36 -1.88
C GLN A 86 -9.92 19.46 -2.39
N ALA A 87 -8.63 19.36 -2.13
CA ALA A 87 -7.61 20.32 -2.55
C ALA A 87 -6.72 19.83 -3.70
N SER A 88 -6.76 18.54 -4.04
CA SER A 88 -5.98 17.92 -5.12
C SER A 88 -6.86 17.46 -6.28
N ILE A 89 -6.30 17.20 -7.45
CA ILE A 89 -7.04 16.87 -8.67
C ILE A 89 -6.39 15.72 -9.43
N SER A 90 -7.17 14.91 -10.13
CA SER A 90 -6.67 13.90 -11.04
C SER A 90 -6.35 14.49 -12.43
N PRO A 91 -5.51 13.83 -13.26
CA PRO A 91 -5.20 14.29 -14.62
C PRO A 91 -6.47 14.50 -15.48
N ASN A 92 -7.41 13.56 -15.41
CA ASN A 92 -8.64 13.56 -16.22
C ASN A 92 -9.60 14.71 -15.86
N GLN A 93 -9.51 15.22 -14.64
CA GLN A 93 -10.29 16.35 -14.15
C GLN A 93 -9.62 17.71 -14.39
N CYS A 94 -8.32 17.73 -14.75
CA CYS A 94 -7.55 18.95 -14.89
C CYS A 94 -7.95 19.75 -16.14
N GLN A 95 -8.06 21.08 -16.04
CA GLN A 95 -8.39 21.98 -17.15
C GLN A 95 -7.25 22.13 -18.18
N GLY A 96 -6.03 21.70 -17.83
CA GLY A 96 -4.88 21.83 -18.71
C GLY A 96 -4.58 23.31 -19.05
N LYS A 97 -4.29 23.61 -20.32
CA LYS A 97 -3.90 24.95 -20.79
C LYS A 97 -4.97 26.04 -20.58
N THR A 98 -6.24 25.68 -20.38
CA THR A 98 -7.33 26.64 -20.17
C THR A 98 -7.47 27.05 -18.69
N CYS A 99 -6.70 26.45 -17.78
CA CYS A 99 -6.74 26.79 -16.38
C CYS A 99 -6.15 28.18 -16.12
N ARG A 100 -6.86 29.03 -15.35
CA ARG A 100 -6.37 30.37 -14.97
C ARG A 100 -5.07 30.34 -14.16
N PHE A 101 -4.78 29.20 -13.50
CA PHE A 101 -3.53 28.97 -12.74
C PHE A 101 -2.50 28.14 -13.54
N TYR A 102 -2.62 28.06 -14.86
CA TYR A 102 -1.74 27.20 -15.66
C TYR A 102 -0.26 27.55 -15.51
N THR A 103 0.08 28.84 -15.41
CA THR A 103 1.47 29.33 -15.23
C THR A 103 2.04 28.95 -13.85
N ASP A 104 1.20 28.93 -12.83
CA ASP A 104 1.59 28.69 -11.42
C ASP A 104 1.09 27.32 -10.93
N CYS A 105 1.10 26.33 -11.82
CA CYS A 105 0.56 25.01 -11.57
C CYS A 105 1.63 24.03 -11.06
N PHE A 106 1.57 23.63 -9.82
CA PHE A 106 2.55 22.75 -9.18
C PHE A 106 2.76 21.40 -9.92
N PRO A 107 1.71 20.61 -10.30
CA PRO A 107 1.92 19.38 -11.04
C PRO A 107 2.58 19.59 -12.41
N ARG A 108 2.28 20.70 -13.09
CA ARG A 108 2.90 21.05 -14.37
C ARG A 108 4.37 21.43 -14.18
N ASP A 109 4.65 22.27 -13.17
CA ASP A 109 6.01 22.71 -12.87
C ASP A 109 6.91 21.52 -12.51
N ALA A 110 6.41 20.59 -11.70
CA ALA A 110 7.11 19.34 -11.39
C ALA A 110 7.46 18.53 -12.64
N ARG A 111 6.55 18.47 -13.63
CA ARG A 111 6.79 17.78 -14.92
C ARG A 111 7.83 18.50 -15.77
N LEU A 112 7.77 19.81 -15.84
CA LEU A 112 8.76 20.60 -16.60
C LEU A 112 10.15 20.45 -15.99
N LYS A 113 10.26 20.51 -14.66
CA LYS A 113 11.53 20.25 -13.95
C LYS A 113 12.05 18.83 -14.21
N ALA A 114 11.15 17.84 -14.29
CA ALA A 114 11.53 16.46 -14.57
C ALA A 114 12.02 16.26 -16.01
N GLN A 115 11.49 16.99 -16.98
CA GLN A 115 11.94 16.92 -18.39
C GLN A 115 13.38 17.39 -18.58
N ASP A 116 13.83 18.36 -17.78
CA ASP A 116 15.16 18.95 -17.87
C ASP A 116 16.16 18.37 -16.85
N ALA A 117 15.74 17.37 -16.04
CA ALA A 117 16.55 16.81 -14.98
C ALA A 117 17.41 15.64 -15.44
N ASP A 118 18.65 15.56 -14.94
CA ASP A 118 19.54 14.41 -15.13
C ASP A 118 19.07 13.18 -14.32
N ILE A 119 18.38 13.40 -13.19
CA ILE A 119 17.85 12.35 -12.30
C ILE A 119 16.41 12.67 -11.92
N ILE A 120 15.52 11.73 -12.18
CA ILE A 120 14.12 11.81 -11.80
C ILE A 120 13.89 10.86 -10.63
N ILE A 121 13.38 11.37 -9.51
CA ILE A 121 12.93 10.56 -8.37
C ILE A 121 11.41 10.45 -8.43
N THR A 122 10.91 9.22 -8.49
CA THR A 122 9.47 8.95 -8.53
C THR A 122 9.09 7.83 -7.57
N ASN A 123 7.80 7.59 -7.40
CA ASN A 123 7.29 6.51 -6.56
C ASN A 123 6.79 5.32 -7.39
N HIS A 124 6.68 4.16 -6.75
CA HIS A 124 6.17 2.94 -7.40
C HIS A 124 4.76 3.09 -7.97
N ALA A 125 3.92 3.98 -7.41
CA ALA A 125 2.57 4.18 -7.92
C ALA A 125 2.58 4.81 -9.32
N LEU A 126 3.38 5.88 -9.54
CA LEU A 126 3.50 6.51 -10.85
C LEU A 126 4.15 5.56 -11.86
N LEU A 127 5.21 4.84 -11.43
CA LEU A 127 5.87 3.83 -12.25
C LEU A 127 4.92 2.69 -12.64
N SER A 128 4.03 2.30 -11.74
CA SER A 128 3.01 1.28 -12.00
C SER A 128 1.96 1.74 -13.00
N ILE A 129 1.50 2.99 -12.89
CA ILE A 129 0.55 3.56 -13.85
C ILE A 129 1.18 3.63 -15.24
N GLU A 130 2.43 4.08 -15.35
CA GLU A 130 3.20 4.06 -16.61
C GLU A 130 3.17 2.67 -17.26
N ALA A 131 3.51 1.63 -16.49
CA ALA A 131 3.55 0.25 -16.97
C ALA A 131 2.18 -0.29 -17.43
N LEU A 132 1.11 0.08 -16.75
CA LEU A 132 -0.22 -0.49 -16.94
C LEU A 132 -1.05 0.25 -17.98
N THR A 133 -0.89 1.57 -18.10
CA THR A 133 -1.73 2.40 -18.95
C THR A 133 -1.06 2.78 -20.27
N HIS A 134 0.24 2.49 -20.42
CA HIS A 134 1.06 2.90 -21.58
C HIS A 134 1.03 4.42 -21.80
N ALA A 135 0.72 5.19 -20.76
CA ALA A 135 0.73 6.63 -20.80
C ALA A 135 2.17 7.11 -20.60
N GLU A 136 2.68 7.94 -21.50
CA GLU A 136 3.99 8.57 -21.41
C GLU A 136 4.01 9.61 -20.26
N LEU A 137 3.98 9.13 -19.01
CA LEU A 137 3.93 9.97 -17.81
C LEU A 137 5.32 10.40 -17.36
N LEU A 138 6.33 9.56 -17.62
CA LEU A 138 7.72 9.80 -17.31
C LEU A 138 8.45 10.29 -18.56
N PRO A 139 9.43 11.22 -18.42
CA PRO A 139 10.37 11.50 -19.50
C PRO A 139 11.17 10.26 -19.91
N GLU A 140 11.71 10.23 -21.13
CA GLU A 140 12.62 9.16 -21.57
C GLU A 140 13.82 9.02 -20.61
N PHE A 141 14.25 7.80 -20.35
CA PHE A 141 15.36 7.50 -19.43
C PHE A 141 16.24 6.35 -19.98
N ASP A 142 17.54 6.42 -19.72
CA ASP A 142 18.51 5.39 -20.09
C ASP A 142 18.65 4.28 -19.04
N LEU A 143 18.45 4.62 -17.77
CA LEU A 143 18.61 3.75 -16.61
C LEU A 143 17.45 3.87 -15.65
N LEU A 144 16.83 2.75 -15.33
CA LEU A 144 15.82 2.63 -14.27
C LEU A 144 16.42 1.98 -13.04
N ILE A 145 16.36 2.66 -11.89
CA ILE A 145 16.72 2.09 -10.59
C ILE A 145 15.46 1.98 -9.75
N VAL A 146 15.08 0.76 -9.39
CA VAL A 146 13.92 0.49 -8.53
C VAL A 146 14.41 0.03 -7.17
N ASP A 147 14.28 0.90 -6.19
CA ASP A 147 14.54 0.53 -4.79
C ASP A 147 13.30 -0.16 -4.21
N GLU A 148 13.51 -1.06 -3.24
CA GLU A 148 12.45 -1.93 -2.69
C GLU A 148 11.61 -2.62 -3.79
N ALA A 149 12.29 -3.11 -4.84
CA ALA A 149 11.66 -3.64 -6.04
C ALA A 149 10.69 -4.82 -5.78
N HIS A 150 10.83 -5.50 -4.65
CA HIS A 150 9.91 -6.55 -4.21
C HIS A 150 8.47 -6.03 -3.96
N GLU A 151 8.29 -4.72 -3.73
CA GLU A 151 6.97 -4.09 -3.55
C GLU A 151 6.28 -3.73 -4.87
N LEU A 152 7.05 -3.48 -5.93
CA LEU A 152 6.53 -2.99 -7.20
C LEU A 152 5.37 -3.83 -7.75
N PRO A 153 5.41 -5.19 -7.77
CA PRO A 153 4.27 -5.98 -8.26
C PRO A 153 3.00 -5.79 -7.42
N SER A 154 3.14 -5.58 -6.12
CA SER A 154 2.00 -5.33 -5.23
C SER A 154 1.39 -3.95 -5.48
N ARG A 155 2.23 -2.94 -5.69
CA ARG A 155 1.80 -1.58 -6.01
C ARG A 155 1.13 -1.53 -7.38
N ALA A 156 1.70 -2.18 -8.38
CA ALA A 156 1.11 -2.28 -9.72
C ALA A 156 -0.28 -2.94 -9.69
N ARG A 157 -0.42 -4.05 -8.98
CA ARG A 157 -1.74 -4.68 -8.81
C ARG A 157 -2.76 -3.75 -8.16
N SER A 158 -2.36 -3.02 -7.13
CA SER A 158 -3.26 -2.07 -6.46
C SER A 158 -3.72 -0.95 -7.41
N GLN A 159 -2.88 -0.54 -8.36
CA GLN A 159 -3.25 0.45 -9.37
C GLN A 159 -4.15 -0.15 -10.47
N ALA A 160 -3.98 -1.42 -10.81
CA ALA A 160 -4.79 -2.12 -11.80
C ALA A 160 -6.13 -2.63 -11.25
N CYS A 161 -6.34 -2.56 -9.95
CA CYS A 161 -7.57 -3.00 -9.30
C CYS A 161 -8.65 -1.94 -9.44
N VAL A 162 -9.80 -2.33 -9.99
CA VAL A 162 -10.99 -1.49 -10.09
C VAL A 162 -12.03 -1.89 -9.06
N SER A 163 -12.96 -0.98 -8.78
CA SER A 163 -14.07 -1.27 -7.89
C SER A 163 -15.34 -0.52 -8.29
N LEU A 164 -16.49 -1.16 -8.11
CA LEU A 164 -17.79 -0.61 -8.42
C LEU A 164 -18.74 -0.77 -7.22
N ALA A 165 -19.43 0.31 -6.86
CA ALA A 165 -20.54 0.31 -5.92
C ALA A 165 -21.76 1.01 -6.55
N ALA A 166 -22.97 0.69 -6.09
CA ALA A 166 -24.17 1.37 -6.54
C ALA A 166 -24.08 2.89 -6.31
N SER A 167 -23.56 3.30 -5.15
CA SER A 167 -23.35 4.71 -4.82
C SER A 167 -22.41 5.46 -5.79
N THR A 168 -21.49 4.76 -6.46
CA THR A 168 -20.63 5.34 -7.51
C THR A 168 -21.48 5.73 -8.73
N ILE A 169 -22.33 4.82 -9.20
CA ILE A 169 -23.23 5.03 -10.34
C ILE A 169 -24.25 6.14 -10.03
N GLU A 170 -24.84 6.12 -8.83
CA GLU A 170 -25.77 7.15 -8.36
C GLU A 170 -25.14 8.55 -8.28
N LYS A 171 -23.86 8.65 -7.90
CA LYS A 171 -23.13 9.93 -7.90
C LYS A 171 -22.96 10.45 -9.32
N VAL A 172 -22.60 9.58 -10.25
CA VAL A 172 -22.51 9.93 -11.68
C VAL A 172 -23.87 10.42 -12.17
N ALA A 173 -24.94 9.67 -11.93
CA ALA A 173 -26.30 10.05 -12.31
C ALA A 173 -26.71 11.42 -11.76
N ARG A 174 -26.50 11.67 -10.45
CA ARG A 174 -26.78 12.96 -9.81
C ARG A 174 -25.97 14.11 -10.43
N GLY A 175 -24.68 13.90 -10.72
CA GLY A 175 -23.84 14.89 -11.39
C GLY A 175 -24.36 15.26 -12.77
N ILE A 176 -24.76 14.27 -13.56
CA ILE A 176 -25.35 14.44 -14.91
C ILE A 176 -26.67 15.20 -14.83
N SER A 177 -27.60 14.74 -14.01
CA SER A 177 -28.93 15.35 -13.86
C SER A 177 -28.80 16.81 -13.40
N LYS A 178 -27.97 17.10 -12.40
CA LYS A 178 -27.79 18.44 -11.83
C LYS A 178 -27.17 19.45 -12.83
N HIS A 179 -26.18 19.02 -13.60
CA HIS A 179 -25.37 19.95 -14.38
C HIS A 179 -25.68 19.96 -15.87
N PHE A 180 -26.27 18.88 -16.40
CA PHE A 180 -26.57 18.72 -17.83
C PHE A 180 -28.05 18.52 -18.10
N GLN A 181 -28.88 18.29 -17.08
CA GLN A 181 -30.32 18.08 -17.20
C GLN A 181 -30.71 16.94 -18.15
N LEU A 182 -29.81 15.97 -18.31
CA LEU A 182 -30.05 14.75 -19.09
C LEU A 182 -30.85 13.73 -18.27
N PRO A 183 -31.65 12.88 -18.93
CA PRO A 183 -32.37 11.81 -18.26
C PRO A 183 -31.38 10.75 -17.74
N VAL A 184 -31.51 10.37 -16.44
CA VAL A 184 -30.62 9.41 -15.77
C VAL A 184 -31.36 8.20 -15.21
N THR A 185 -32.65 8.07 -15.50
CA THR A 185 -33.52 7.02 -14.95
C THR A 185 -32.98 5.61 -15.22
N ALA A 186 -32.39 5.38 -16.38
CA ALA A 186 -31.81 4.08 -16.72
C ALA A 186 -30.55 3.78 -15.88
N LEU A 187 -29.69 4.78 -15.62
CA LEU A 187 -28.54 4.64 -14.71
C LEU A 187 -28.98 4.38 -13.25
N GLU A 188 -29.99 5.11 -12.77
CA GLU A 188 -30.53 4.93 -11.42
C GLU A 188 -31.12 3.54 -11.25
N GLN A 189 -31.87 3.05 -12.26
CA GLN A 189 -32.40 1.69 -12.25
C GLN A 189 -31.27 0.65 -12.30
N GLY A 190 -30.27 0.86 -13.14
CA GLY A 190 -29.09 0.00 -13.22
C GLY A 190 -28.30 -0.06 -11.90
N ALA A 191 -28.13 1.07 -11.21
CA ALA A 191 -27.51 1.14 -9.89
C ALA A 191 -28.29 0.32 -8.85
N HIS A 192 -29.60 0.48 -8.82
CA HIS A 192 -30.50 -0.24 -7.92
C HIS A 192 -30.49 -1.76 -8.19
N ASP A 193 -30.52 -2.17 -9.45
CA ASP A 193 -30.44 -3.59 -9.83
C ASP A 193 -29.08 -4.19 -9.49
N PHE A 194 -27.99 -3.44 -9.70
CA PHE A 194 -26.65 -3.82 -9.28
C PHE A 194 -26.57 -4.00 -7.75
N GLU A 195 -27.06 -3.05 -6.97
CA GLU A 195 -27.11 -3.13 -5.51
C GLU A 195 -27.82 -4.39 -5.03
N LYS A 196 -29.05 -4.63 -5.52
CA LYS A 196 -29.82 -5.83 -5.18
C LYS A 196 -29.11 -7.14 -5.50
N ILE A 197 -28.28 -7.17 -6.54
CA ILE A 197 -27.51 -8.36 -6.92
C ILE A 197 -26.36 -8.57 -5.94
N ILE A 198 -25.54 -7.55 -5.69
CA ILE A 198 -24.36 -7.68 -4.82
C ILE A 198 -24.72 -7.89 -3.35
N GLU A 199 -25.84 -7.37 -2.88
CA GLU A 199 -26.34 -7.63 -1.51
C GLU A 199 -26.72 -9.09 -1.26
N ARG A 200 -27.09 -9.83 -2.31
CA ARG A 200 -27.46 -11.25 -2.22
C ARG A 200 -26.30 -12.22 -2.36
N LEU A 201 -25.15 -11.72 -2.75
CA LEU A 201 -23.92 -12.51 -2.89
C LEU A 201 -23.18 -12.50 -1.56
N ASP A 202 -22.51 -13.57 -1.24
CA ASP A 202 -21.66 -13.65 -0.04
C ASP A 202 -20.42 -12.76 -0.21
N GLU A 203 -19.90 -12.27 0.89
CA GLU A 203 -18.60 -11.63 0.92
C GLU A 203 -17.49 -12.61 0.57
N GLY A 204 -16.48 -12.12 -0.14
CA GLY A 204 -15.32 -12.89 -0.53
C GLY A 204 -15.18 -13.06 -2.03
N GLU A 205 -14.39 -14.03 -2.43
CA GLU A 205 -14.07 -14.31 -3.83
C GLU A 205 -15.26 -14.82 -4.63
N LEU A 206 -15.37 -14.34 -5.86
CA LEU A 206 -16.28 -14.87 -6.87
C LEU A 206 -15.50 -15.79 -7.81
N SER A 207 -15.96 -17.05 -7.94
CA SER A 207 -15.40 -18.02 -8.90
C SER A 207 -15.90 -17.77 -10.33
N GLU A 208 -17.09 -17.19 -10.46
CA GLU A 208 -17.73 -16.81 -11.72
C GLU A 208 -18.64 -15.60 -11.48
N LEU A 209 -18.88 -14.81 -12.50
CA LEU A 209 -19.89 -13.74 -12.43
C LEU A 209 -21.29 -14.34 -12.65
N PRO A 210 -22.25 -14.04 -11.76
CA PRO A 210 -23.64 -14.40 -12.01
C PRO A 210 -24.17 -13.75 -13.29
N LYS A 211 -24.89 -14.50 -14.14
CA LYS A 211 -25.43 -13.97 -15.43
C LYS A 211 -26.24 -12.68 -15.30
N LYS A 212 -26.96 -12.52 -14.19
CA LYS A 212 -27.69 -11.26 -13.93
C LYS A 212 -26.74 -10.10 -13.72
N LEU A 213 -25.61 -10.32 -13.05
CA LEU A 213 -24.60 -9.29 -12.83
C LEU A 213 -23.93 -8.90 -14.15
N GLU A 214 -23.55 -9.87 -14.98
CA GLU A 214 -23.00 -9.63 -16.33
C GLU A 214 -23.96 -8.78 -17.18
N THR A 215 -25.26 -9.16 -17.19
CA THR A 215 -26.29 -8.42 -17.94
C THR A 215 -26.43 -6.99 -17.42
N THR A 216 -26.42 -6.80 -16.09
CA THR A 216 -26.55 -5.47 -15.48
C THR A 216 -25.33 -4.60 -15.78
N LEU A 217 -24.12 -5.16 -15.70
CA LEU A 217 -22.88 -4.46 -16.05
C LEU A 217 -22.88 -4.04 -17.51
N THR A 218 -23.29 -4.92 -18.42
CA THR A 218 -23.39 -4.61 -19.86
C THR A 218 -24.43 -3.49 -20.13
N ALA A 219 -25.56 -3.52 -19.45
CA ALA A 219 -26.56 -2.47 -19.57
C ALA A 219 -26.03 -1.11 -19.05
N LEU A 220 -25.31 -1.12 -17.92
CA LEU A 220 -24.66 0.08 -17.39
C LEU A 220 -23.59 0.63 -18.32
N GLN A 221 -22.78 -0.23 -18.95
CA GLN A 221 -21.79 0.17 -19.96
C GLN A 221 -22.44 0.90 -21.16
N ILE A 222 -23.50 0.32 -21.69
CA ILE A 222 -24.23 0.92 -22.82
C ILE A 222 -24.77 2.30 -22.43
N GLU A 223 -25.41 2.39 -21.28
CA GLU A 223 -26.04 3.63 -20.81
C GLU A 223 -25.00 4.71 -20.50
N LEU A 224 -23.90 4.36 -19.79
CA LEU A 224 -22.78 5.26 -19.53
C LEU A 224 -22.14 5.76 -20.82
N SER A 225 -22.02 4.91 -21.84
CA SER A 225 -21.45 5.29 -23.14
C SER A 225 -22.36 6.27 -23.89
N ILE A 226 -23.67 6.04 -23.87
CA ILE A 226 -24.67 6.95 -24.50
C ILE A 226 -24.61 8.32 -23.82
N ILE A 227 -24.68 8.34 -22.49
CA ILE A 227 -24.65 9.58 -21.71
C ILE A 227 -23.32 10.31 -21.87
N SER A 228 -22.20 9.59 -21.95
CA SER A 228 -20.88 10.18 -22.21
C SER A 228 -20.88 10.97 -23.52
N ALA A 229 -21.47 10.43 -24.59
CA ALA A 229 -21.59 11.11 -25.88
C ALA A 229 -22.51 12.35 -25.79
N GLU A 230 -23.62 12.26 -25.05
CA GLU A 230 -24.54 13.38 -24.83
C GLU A 230 -23.91 14.50 -24.00
N VAL A 231 -23.22 14.17 -22.91
CA VAL A 231 -22.45 15.12 -22.09
C VAL A 231 -21.36 15.79 -22.94
N THR A 232 -20.67 15.03 -23.79
CA THR A 232 -19.63 15.56 -24.67
C THR A 232 -20.18 16.59 -25.65
N SER A 233 -21.38 16.37 -26.18
CA SER A 233 -22.02 17.26 -27.15
C SER A 233 -22.67 18.52 -26.55
N SER A 234 -22.86 18.57 -25.23
CA SER A 234 -23.67 19.60 -24.55
C SER A 234 -22.94 20.89 -24.14
N ALA A 235 -21.61 20.98 -24.31
CA ALA A 235 -20.82 22.10 -23.78
C ALA A 235 -20.49 23.15 -24.86
N GLU A 236 -21.24 24.22 -24.87
CA GLU A 236 -20.95 25.42 -25.68
C GLU A 236 -20.25 26.54 -24.89
N GLU A 237 -20.36 26.59 -23.55
CA GLU A 237 -19.82 27.64 -22.67
C GLU A 237 -18.61 27.17 -21.87
N ASP A 238 -17.61 28.05 -21.64
CA ASP A 238 -16.36 27.71 -20.95
C ASP A 238 -16.57 27.20 -19.50
N GLU A 239 -17.54 27.75 -18.80
CA GLU A 239 -17.87 27.33 -17.42
C GLU A 239 -18.47 25.93 -17.37
N LYS A 240 -19.27 25.55 -18.37
CA LYS A 240 -19.81 24.20 -18.52
C LYS A 240 -18.73 23.19 -18.88
N ARG A 241 -17.67 23.58 -19.59
CA ARG A 241 -16.55 22.70 -19.97
C ARG A 241 -15.80 22.11 -18.78
N VAL A 242 -15.69 22.87 -17.67
CA VAL A 242 -15.06 22.37 -16.46
C VAL A 242 -15.91 21.28 -15.79
N LYS A 243 -17.20 21.54 -15.62
CA LYS A 243 -18.16 20.57 -15.08
C LYS A 243 -18.25 19.33 -15.96
N GLN A 244 -18.23 19.53 -17.27
CA GLN A 244 -18.20 18.47 -18.27
C GLN A 244 -17.00 17.54 -18.08
N ARG A 245 -15.77 18.07 -17.97
CA ARG A 245 -14.58 17.25 -17.73
C ARG A 245 -14.68 16.40 -16.46
N ILE A 246 -15.14 17.00 -15.37
CA ILE A 246 -15.27 16.28 -14.09
C ILE A 246 -16.29 15.15 -14.23
N VAL A 247 -17.43 15.41 -14.84
CA VAL A 247 -18.49 14.41 -15.03
C VAL A 247 -18.05 13.33 -16.01
N LEU A 248 -17.39 13.71 -17.13
CA LEU A 248 -16.84 12.73 -18.08
C LEU A 248 -15.77 11.82 -17.42
N ALA A 249 -14.89 12.37 -16.59
CA ALA A 249 -13.91 11.56 -15.86
C ALA A 249 -14.59 10.57 -14.90
N GLN A 250 -15.70 10.95 -14.25
CA GLN A 250 -16.47 10.05 -13.40
C GLN A 250 -17.21 8.98 -14.20
N ILE A 251 -17.73 9.33 -15.37
CA ILE A 251 -18.38 8.37 -16.28
C ILE A 251 -17.32 7.37 -16.78
N GLU A 252 -16.14 7.84 -17.20
CA GLU A 252 -15.02 7.03 -17.68
C GLU A 252 -14.58 6.04 -16.58
N GLU A 253 -14.37 6.50 -15.36
CA GLU A 253 -14.03 5.63 -14.22
C GLU A 253 -15.08 4.54 -13.96
N ALA A 254 -16.36 4.88 -14.03
CA ALA A 254 -17.45 3.91 -13.85
C ALA A 254 -17.54 2.94 -15.03
N LEU A 255 -17.32 3.42 -16.26
CA LEU A 255 -17.31 2.62 -17.49
C LEU A 255 -16.17 1.61 -17.47
N ASP A 256 -14.94 2.06 -17.18
CA ASP A 256 -13.75 1.21 -17.07
C ASP A 256 -13.97 0.12 -16.01
N ALA A 257 -14.55 0.48 -14.85
CA ALA A 257 -14.85 -0.48 -13.82
C ALA A 257 -15.86 -1.54 -14.30
N CYS A 258 -16.93 -1.13 -15.01
CA CYS A 258 -17.90 -2.06 -15.57
C CYS A 258 -17.26 -2.98 -16.62
N GLU A 259 -16.41 -2.44 -17.50
CA GLU A 259 -15.73 -3.20 -18.56
C GLU A 259 -14.76 -4.24 -17.98
N ILE A 260 -13.88 -3.82 -17.07
CA ILE A 260 -12.88 -4.71 -16.44
C ILE A 260 -13.56 -5.81 -15.62
N ILE A 261 -14.63 -5.48 -14.89
CA ILE A 261 -15.38 -6.47 -14.12
C ILE A 261 -16.14 -7.44 -15.06
N ALA A 262 -16.79 -6.93 -16.10
CA ALA A 262 -17.51 -7.79 -17.05
C ALA A 262 -16.58 -8.72 -17.84
N ALA A 263 -15.34 -8.31 -18.07
CA ALA A 263 -14.29 -9.13 -18.69
C ALA A 263 -13.60 -10.11 -17.71
N PHE A 264 -14.16 -10.33 -16.52
CA PHE A 264 -13.59 -11.22 -15.52
C PHE A 264 -13.33 -12.62 -16.08
N ASP A 265 -12.08 -13.06 -15.96
CA ASP A 265 -11.59 -14.39 -16.29
C ASP A 265 -10.89 -14.96 -15.05
N PRO A 266 -11.43 -16.02 -14.42
CA PRO A 266 -10.89 -16.57 -13.17
C PRO A 266 -9.46 -17.13 -13.29
N GLU A 267 -8.93 -17.32 -14.50
CA GLU A 267 -7.55 -17.73 -14.72
C GLU A 267 -6.58 -16.53 -14.74
N LYS A 268 -7.08 -15.31 -15.02
CA LYS A 268 -6.26 -14.09 -15.21
C LYS A 268 -6.52 -13.03 -14.17
N SER A 269 -7.72 -12.97 -13.61
CA SER A 269 -8.14 -11.95 -12.66
C SER A 269 -8.80 -12.56 -11.41
N ALA A 270 -8.89 -11.76 -10.37
CA ALA A 270 -9.72 -12.01 -9.20
C ALA A 270 -10.91 -11.06 -9.22
N ALA A 271 -12.09 -11.54 -8.81
CA ALA A 271 -13.23 -10.71 -8.50
C ALA A 271 -13.74 -11.05 -7.10
N TRP A 272 -14.14 -10.05 -6.32
CA TRP A 272 -14.63 -10.28 -4.96
C TRP A 272 -15.56 -9.18 -4.48
N ILE A 273 -16.39 -9.53 -3.51
CA ILE A 273 -17.25 -8.59 -2.81
C ILE A 273 -16.69 -8.34 -1.41
N ALA A 274 -16.63 -7.08 -1.02
CA ALA A 274 -16.30 -6.66 0.34
C ALA A 274 -17.31 -5.63 0.85
N GLU A 275 -17.61 -5.72 2.15
CA GLU A 275 -18.40 -4.71 2.85
C GLU A 275 -17.48 -3.59 3.33
N GLU A 276 -17.87 -2.35 3.06
CA GLU A 276 -17.19 -1.16 3.56
C GLU A 276 -17.62 -0.83 5.00
N LYS A 277 -16.86 0.01 5.69
CA LYS A 277 -17.21 0.50 7.04
C LYS A 277 -18.60 1.16 7.12
N SER A 278 -19.08 1.69 6.02
CA SER A 278 -20.43 2.28 5.88
C SER A 278 -21.55 1.24 5.85
N GLY A 279 -21.23 -0.06 5.77
CA GLY A 279 -22.20 -1.14 5.55
C GLY A 279 -22.57 -1.35 4.08
N SER A 280 -22.08 -0.52 3.16
CA SER A 280 -22.32 -0.71 1.72
C SER A 280 -21.38 -1.76 1.14
N ARG A 281 -21.88 -2.55 0.18
CA ARG A 281 -21.07 -3.55 -0.53
C ARG A 281 -20.46 -3.00 -1.80
N ARG A 282 -19.24 -3.43 -2.08
CA ARG A 282 -18.49 -3.04 -3.27
C ARG A 282 -17.95 -4.29 -3.96
N LEU A 283 -18.05 -4.31 -5.27
CA LEU A 283 -17.47 -5.33 -6.13
C LEU A 283 -16.10 -4.84 -6.63
N TYR A 284 -15.11 -5.68 -6.47
CA TYR A 284 -13.73 -5.43 -6.88
C TYR A 284 -13.31 -6.40 -7.98
N SER A 285 -12.43 -5.97 -8.86
CA SER A 285 -11.71 -6.84 -9.79
C SER A 285 -10.29 -6.35 -10.00
N GLY A 286 -9.36 -7.28 -10.17
CA GLY A 286 -7.96 -6.96 -10.45
C GLY A 286 -7.16 -8.15 -10.99
N PRO A 287 -6.05 -7.90 -11.71
CA PRO A 287 -5.25 -8.94 -12.34
C PRO A 287 -4.53 -9.80 -11.30
N LEU A 288 -4.43 -11.11 -11.54
CA LEU A 288 -3.65 -12.04 -10.71
C LEU A 288 -2.14 -11.83 -10.86
N ASP A 289 -1.71 -11.41 -12.04
CA ASP A 289 -0.32 -11.17 -12.39
C ASP A 289 -0.17 -9.87 -13.19
N VAL A 290 0.79 -9.07 -12.82
CA VAL A 290 1.16 -7.81 -13.50
C VAL A 290 2.60 -7.86 -14.02
N GLY A 291 3.28 -8.99 -13.83
CA GLY A 291 4.69 -9.11 -14.20
C GLY A 291 4.91 -8.96 -15.70
N GLY A 292 3.95 -9.42 -16.52
CA GLY A 292 4.01 -9.25 -17.98
C GLY A 292 4.06 -7.79 -18.40
N ASP A 293 3.20 -6.95 -17.82
CA ASP A 293 3.12 -5.52 -18.10
C ASP A 293 4.37 -4.78 -17.58
N LEU A 294 4.80 -5.11 -16.34
CA LEU A 294 6.02 -4.56 -15.78
C LEU A 294 7.24 -4.87 -16.67
N TYR A 295 7.38 -6.11 -17.13
CA TYR A 295 8.47 -6.49 -18.03
C TYR A 295 8.39 -5.77 -19.36
N ALA A 296 7.23 -5.81 -20.01
CA ALA A 296 7.06 -5.28 -21.37
C ALA A 296 7.29 -3.76 -21.45
N HIS A 297 6.88 -3.01 -20.43
CA HIS A 297 6.83 -1.56 -20.47
C HIS A 297 7.87 -0.84 -19.61
N LEU A 298 8.47 -1.52 -18.61
CA LEU A 298 9.51 -0.89 -17.78
C LEU A 298 10.89 -1.50 -17.99
N PHE A 299 10.98 -2.83 -18.21
CA PHE A 299 12.28 -3.50 -18.19
C PHE A 299 12.80 -3.85 -19.56
N LYS A 300 11.91 -4.21 -20.49
CA LYS A 300 12.30 -4.60 -21.84
C LYS A 300 12.85 -3.40 -22.62
N GLY A 301 14.11 -3.50 -23.00
CA GLY A 301 14.79 -2.44 -23.79
C GLY A 301 15.46 -1.37 -22.93
N HIS A 302 15.33 -1.40 -21.61
CA HIS A 302 16.00 -0.47 -20.71
C HIS A 302 17.08 -1.18 -19.87
N SER A 303 18.09 -0.43 -19.48
CA SER A 303 19.02 -0.85 -18.45
C SER A 303 18.36 -0.70 -17.08
N CYS A 304 18.25 -1.78 -16.30
CA CYS A 304 17.52 -1.75 -15.03
C CYS A 304 18.37 -2.29 -13.87
N VAL A 305 18.28 -1.63 -12.73
CA VAL A 305 18.81 -2.11 -11.44
C VAL A 305 17.65 -2.22 -10.46
N LEU A 306 17.33 -3.45 -10.06
CA LEU A 306 16.27 -3.75 -9.11
C LEU A 306 16.92 -4.12 -7.77
N THR A 307 16.68 -3.31 -6.75
CA THR A 307 17.34 -3.47 -5.44
C THR A 307 16.35 -3.61 -4.32
N SER A 308 16.66 -4.43 -3.34
CA SER A 308 15.97 -4.53 -2.06
C SER A 308 16.75 -5.38 -1.07
N ALA A 309 16.54 -5.15 0.21
CA ALA A 309 17.06 -6.02 1.28
C ALA A 309 16.40 -7.42 1.27
N THR A 310 15.26 -7.59 0.60
CA THR A 310 14.46 -8.82 0.59
C THR A 310 14.24 -9.39 -0.82
N MET A 311 15.25 -9.26 -1.71
CA MET A 311 15.18 -9.83 -3.07
C MET A 311 15.34 -11.36 -3.10
N GLN A 312 15.95 -11.95 -2.09
CA GLN A 312 16.11 -13.39 -1.98
C GLN A 312 15.07 -14.01 -1.04
N LEU A 313 14.33 -14.98 -1.55
CA LEU A 313 13.43 -15.81 -0.75
C LEU A 313 13.88 -17.27 -0.83
N GLY A 314 14.07 -17.91 0.34
CA GLY A 314 14.62 -19.27 0.40
C GLY A 314 16.06 -19.38 -0.10
N GLY A 315 16.77 -18.26 -0.27
CA GLY A 315 18.13 -18.19 -0.81
C GLY A 315 18.18 -18.10 -2.35
N SER A 316 17.06 -17.76 -3.03
CA SER A 316 16.99 -17.58 -4.49
C SER A 316 16.31 -16.26 -4.84
N PHE A 317 16.72 -15.63 -5.96
CA PHE A 317 16.07 -14.46 -6.54
C PHE A 317 14.85 -14.80 -7.39
N GLU A 318 14.68 -16.04 -7.81
CA GLU A 318 13.70 -16.49 -8.81
C GLU A 318 12.27 -16.14 -8.44
N ALA A 319 11.89 -16.28 -7.16
CA ALA A 319 10.53 -16.00 -6.71
C ALA A 319 10.14 -14.52 -6.89
N ILE A 320 11.06 -13.59 -6.64
CA ILE A 320 10.81 -12.16 -6.83
C ILE A 320 10.95 -11.79 -8.31
N ALA A 321 11.95 -12.33 -9.01
CA ALA A 321 12.14 -12.13 -10.44
C ALA A 321 10.89 -12.54 -11.24
N ALA A 322 10.32 -13.71 -10.95
CA ALA A 322 9.08 -14.16 -11.61
C ALA A 322 7.89 -13.22 -11.37
N ARG A 323 7.74 -12.66 -10.16
CA ARG A 323 6.69 -11.68 -9.82
C ARG A 323 6.85 -10.35 -10.55
N LEU A 324 8.10 -9.97 -10.89
CA LEU A 324 8.45 -8.80 -11.68
C LEU A 324 8.37 -9.05 -13.19
N GLY A 325 7.99 -10.28 -13.63
CA GLY A 325 7.91 -10.65 -15.04
C GLY A 325 9.23 -11.13 -15.65
N LEU A 326 10.31 -11.18 -14.86
CA LEU A 326 11.64 -11.62 -15.27
C LEU A 326 11.74 -13.16 -15.21
N ARG A 327 10.96 -13.84 -16.06
CA ARG A 327 10.84 -15.32 -16.05
C ARG A 327 11.97 -16.02 -16.81
N ASP A 328 12.54 -15.36 -17.82
CA ASP A 328 13.71 -15.87 -18.55
C ASP A 328 14.99 -15.46 -17.79
N GLN A 329 15.73 -16.47 -17.33
CA GLN A 329 16.98 -16.26 -16.60
C GLN A 329 18.11 -15.63 -17.45
N ASN A 330 17.95 -15.59 -18.78
CA ASN A 330 18.94 -14.98 -19.67
C ASN A 330 18.82 -13.45 -19.72
N VAL A 331 17.71 -12.87 -19.22
CA VAL A 331 17.48 -11.42 -19.28
C VAL A 331 17.86 -10.69 -18.00
N TRP A 332 18.27 -11.40 -16.95
CA TRP A 332 18.66 -10.80 -15.68
C TRP A 332 19.76 -11.57 -14.97
N GLN A 333 20.46 -10.88 -14.08
CA GLN A 333 21.46 -11.49 -13.19
C GLN A 333 21.23 -11.02 -11.76
N GLY A 334 21.13 -11.96 -10.81
CA GLY A 334 21.06 -11.66 -9.39
C GLY A 334 22.42 -11.61 -8.74
N SER A 335 22.66 -10.62 -7.87
CA SER A 335 23.87 -10.49 -7.09
C SER A 335 23.55 -10.18 -5.63
N ASP A 336 24.09 -10.95 -4.71
CA ASP A 336 24.07 -10.67 -3.29
C ASP A 336 25.32 -9.90 -2.90
N LEU A 337 25.17 -8.62 -2.59
CA LEU A 337 26.28 -7.74 -2.20
C LEU A 337 26.69 -7.93 -0.73
N GLY A 338 26.04 -8.85 -0.01
CA GLY A 338 26.23 -9.05 1.41
C GLY A 338 25.63 -7.90 2.25
N SER A 339 26.07 -7.83 3.50
CA SER A 339 25.56 -6.83 4.45
C SER A 339 26.71 -6.18 5.21
N PRO A 340 26.64 -4.85 5.49
CA PRO A 340 27.59 -4.18 6.36
C PRO A 340 27.47 -4.59 7.83
N PHE A 341 26.44 -5.38 8.17
CA PHE A 341 26.13 -5.80 9.54
C PHE A 341 26.63 -7.21 9.83
N ASN A 342 27.12 -7.44 11.03
CA ASN A 342 27.46 -8.77 11.52
C ASN A 342 26.28 -9.37 12.29
N TYR A 343 25.25 -9.82 11.57
CA TYR A 343 24.01 -10.34 12.15
C TYR A 343 24.24 -11.41 13.23
N ARG A 344 25.24 -12.31 13.06
CA ARG A 344 25.53 -13.36 14.05
C ARG A 344 26.01 -12.83 15.40
N LYS A 345 26.66 -11.65 15.41
CA LYS A 345 27.15 -11.00 16.65
C LYS A 345 26.19 -9.96 17.18
N GLN A 346 25.33 -9.43 16.33
CA GLN A 346 24.42 -8.33 16.65
C GLN A 346 23.02 -8.81 17.04
N GLY A 347 22.54 -9.91 16.47
CA GLY A 347 21.18 -10.36 16.64
C GLY A 347 21.04 -11.83 16.99
N ILE A 348 20.03 -12.12 17.79
CA ILE A 348 19.58 -13.46 18.15
C ILE A 348 18.22 -13.70 17.49
N LEU A 349 18.06 -14.81 16.77
CA LEU A 349 16.75 -15.31 16.39
C LEU A 349 16.33 -16.38 17.40
N TYR A 350 15.36 -16.05 18.23
CA TYR A 350 14.73 -16.96 19.18
C TYR A 350 13.43 -17.51 18.60
N VAL A 351 13.25 -18.83 18.66
CA VAL A 351 11.99 -19.50 18.30
C VAL A 351 11.46 -20.23 19.52
N ALA A 352 10.28 -19.83 19.97
CA ALA A 352 9.62 -20.47 21.10
C ALA A 352 8.98 -21.81 20.67
N THR A 353 9.71 -22.91 20.90
CA THR A 353 9.30 -24.26 20.45
C THR A 353 8.40 -24.98 21.44
N ASP A 354 8.36 -24.52 22.66
CA ASP A 354 7.57 -25.03 23.79
C ASP A 354 6.16 -24.45 23.87
N LEU A 355 5.87 -23.40 23.08
CA LEU A 355 4.52 -22.83 23.02
C LEU A 355 3.57 -23.70 22.19
N PRO A 356 2.25 -23.66 22.47
CA PRO A 356 1.26 -24.32 21.65
C PRO A 356 1.25 -23.73 20.23
N ARG A 357 0.80 -24.52 19.24
CA ARG A 357 0.62 -24.01 17.87
C ARG A 357 -0.37 -22.85 17.86
N PRO A 358 -0.10 -21.77 17.12
CA PRO A 358 -1.03 -20.65 17.02
C PRO A 358 -2.41 -21.10 16.57
N GLY A 359 -3.44 -20.71 17.30
CA GLY A 359 -4.84 -21.00 17.00
C GLY A 359 -5.40 -20.12 15.86
N ARG A 360 -6.68 -20.33 15.51
CA ARG A 360 -7.38 -19.51 14.49
C ARG A 360 -7.78 -18.14 15.02
N SER A 361 -8.03 -18.00 16.33
CA SER A 361 -8.49 -16.76 16.95
C SER A 361 -7.46 -16.23 17.95
N GLY A 362 -7.00 -14.99 17.74
CA GLY A 362 -6.19 -14.27 18.72
C GLY A 362 -4.83 -14.89 19.02
N ILE A 363 -4.25 -14.46 20.12
CA ILE A 363 -3.00 -14.96 20.69
C ILE A 363 -3.31 -15.80 21.94
N SER A 364 -2.56 -16.88 22.19
CA SER A 364 -2.77 -17.73 23.36
C SER A 364 -2.18 -17.09 24.62
N GLU A 365 -2.75 -17.40 25.80
CA GLU A 365 -2.26 -16.91 27.10
C GLU A 365 -0.77 -17.23 27.30
N ALA A 366 -0.35 -18.46 27.06
CA ALA A 366 1.06 -18.84 27.13
C ALA A 366 1.98 -18.03 26.20
N ALA A 367 1.48 -17.58 25.04
CA ALA A 367 2.24 -16.71 24.15
C ALA A 367 2.25 -15.25 24.64
N LEU A 368 1.18 -14.79 25.30
CA LEU A 368 1.12 -13.48 25.97
C LEU A 368 2.10 -13.42 27.14
N GLU A 369 2.09 -14.42 28.02
CA GLU A 369 3.05 -14.56 29.12
C GLU A 369 4.49 -14.53 28.62
N ARG A 370 4.81 -15.33 27.59
CA ARG A 370 6.14 -15.36 26.98
C ARG A 370 6.53 -14.02 26.36
N ALA A 371 5.60 -13.34 25.69
CA ALA A 371 5.82 -12.01 25.11
C ALA A 371 6.15 -11.00 26.21
N LEU A 372 5.41 -11.03 27.32
CA LEU A 372 5.62 -10.12 28.45
C LEU A 372 6.97 -10.37 29.13
N GLU A 373 7.31 -11.63 29.45
CA GLU A 373 8.62 -11.99 30.04
C GLU A 373 9.79 -11.46 29.21
N LEU A 374 9.72 -11.59 27.88
CA LEU A 374 10.74 -11.08 26.95
C LEU A 374 10.79 -9.55 26.96
N ALA A 375 9.63 -8.89 26.95
CA ALA A 375 9.52 -7.42 26.97
C ALA A 375 10.06 -6.81 28.27
N GLU A 376 9.77 -7.40 29.41
CA GLU A 376 10.30 -6.99 30.73
C GLU A 376 11.81 -7.21 30.83
N ALA A 377 12.29 -8.35 30.32
CA ALA A 377 13.72 -8.62 30.25
C ALA A 377 14.47 -7.60 29.36
N ALA A 378 13.83 -7.12 28.28
CA ALA A 378 14.35 -6.06 27.43
C ALA A 378 14.26 -4.67 28.09
N GLY A 379 13.35 -4.48 29.06
CA GLY A 379 13.06 -3.18 29.67
C GLY A 379 12.48 -2.19 28.68
N GLY A 380 11.58 -2.63 27.82
CA GLY A 380 11.03 -1.85 26.70
C GLY A 380 11.92 -1.89 25.45
N GLY A 381 11.68 -0.96 24.53
CA GLY A 381 12.28 -1.02 23.19
C GLY A 381 11.77 -2.23 22.41
N VAL A 382 10.46 -2.49 22.48
CA VAL A 382 9.82 -3.65 21.88
C VAL A 382 8.96 -3.25 20.70
N LEU A 383 9.25 -3.80 19.54
CA LEU A 383 8.39 -3.73 18.36
C LEU A 383 7.61 -5.04 18.25
N GLY A 384 6.32 -5.00 18.56
CA GLY A 384 5.41 -6.15 18.47
C GLY A 384 4.68 -6.20 17.14
N LEU A 385 4.96 -7.21 16.35
CA LEU A 385 4.42 -7.44 15.02
C LEU A 385 3.42 -8.59 15.06
N PHE A 386 2.14 -8.24 15.03
CA PHE A 386 1.06 -9.20 15.20
C PHE A 386 0.39 -9.52 13.85
N SER A 387 -0.15 -10.73 13.75
CA SER A 387 -0.85 -11.22 12.55
C SER A 387 -2.23 -10.58 12.35
N SER A 388 -2.80 -9.94 13.39
CA SER A 388 -4.07 -9.23 13.34
C SER A 388 -4.11 -8.10 14.36
N LEU A 389 -4.93 -7.07 14.11
CA LEU A 389 -5.13 -5.97 15.05
C LEU A 389 -5.71 -6.50 16.38
N LYS A 390 -6.66 -7.43 16.31
CA LYS A 390 -7.23 -8.09 17.50
C LYS A 390 -6.15 -8.76 18.37
N ALA A 391 -5.15 -9.41 17.77
CA ALA A 391 -4.05 -10.01 18.53
C ALA A 391 -3.14 -8.94 19.16
N ALA A 392 -2.92 -7.82 18.46
CA ALA A 392 -2.19 -6.68 19.01
C ALA A 392 -2.93 -6.00 20.16
N GLU A 393 -4.26 -5.83 20.04
CA GLU A 393 -5.14 -5.31 21.10
C GLU A 393 -5.12 -6.21 22.34
N GLN A 394 -5.28 -7.53 22.17
CA GLN A 394 -5.19 -8.49 23.27
C GLN A 394 -3.83 -8.44 23.99
N ALA A 395 -2.74 -8.31 23.24
CA ALA A 395 -1.42 -8.16 23.82
C ALA A 395 -1.24 -6.83 24.55
N ALA A 396 -1.75 -5.73 24.00
CA ALA A 396 -1.70 -4.42 24.63
C ALA A 396 -2.49 -4.40 25.95
N GLU A 397 -3.70 -4.97 25.96
CA GLU A 397 -4.52 -5.08 27.15
C GLU A 397 -3.85 -5.94 28.24
N TYR A 398 -3.29 -7.10 27.85
CA TYR A 398 -2.57 -7.98 28.78
C TYR A 398 -1.35 -7.28 29.39
N PHE A 399 -0.55 -6.57 28.58
CA PHE A 399 0.62 -5.84 29.07
C PHE A 399 0.24 -4.69 30.00
N ALA A 400 -0.85 -4.01 29.74
CA ALA A 400 -1.35 -2.92 30.59
C ALA A 400 -1.85 -3.42 31.96
N GLN A 401 -2.33 -4.68 32.04
CA GLN A 401 -2.80 -5.29 33.28
C GLN A 401 -1.66 -5.89 34.13
N GLU A 402 -0.65 -6.47 33.46
CA GLU A 402 0.36 -7.30 34.11
C GLU A 402 1.74 -6.62 34.23
N SER A 403 1.92 -5.38 33.72
CA SER A 403 3.22 -4.68 33.73
C SER A 403 3.11 -3.17 33.78
N ASP A 404 4.24 -2.50 34.07
CA ASP A 404 4.40 -1.04 33.99
C ASP A 404 4.91 -0.59 32.59
N LEU A 405 4.95 -1.47 31.61
CA LEU A 405 5.39 -1.13 30.25
C LEU A 405 4.31 -0.30 29.53
N ARG A 406 4.70 0.84 29.01
CA ARG A 406 3.80 1.65 28.20
C ARG A 406 3.64 1.04 26.81
N VAL A 407 2.42 0.76 26.40
CA VAL A 407 2.12 0.23 25.07
C VAL A 407 1.52 1.34 24.19
N PHE A 408 2.08 1.51 23.00
CA PHE A 408 1.52 2.29 21.92
C PHE A 408 0.90 1.32 20.92
N LEU A 409 -0.40 1.46 20.64
CA LEU A 409 -1.14 0.55 19.80
C LEU A 409 -1.49 1.22 18.45
N GLN A 410 -1.28 0.50 17.36
CA GLN A 410 -1.70 0.93 16.03
C GLN A 410 -3.22 1.20 16.01
N GLY A 411 -3.61 2.41 15.56
CA GLY A 411 -5.00 2.86 15.50
C GLY A 411 -5.36 3.89 16.56
N GLU A 412 -4.59 4.03 17.66
CA GLU A 412 -4.82 5.05 18.68
C GLU A 412 -4.42 6.45 18.22
N ALA A 413 -3.45 6.54 17.31
CA ALA A 413 -2.99 7.79 16.69
C ALA A 413 -2.42 7.52 15.29
N PRO A 414 -2.14 8.59 14.49
CA PRO A 414 -1.41 8.45 13.24
C PRO A 414 -0.07 7.74 13.46
N ILE A 415 0.28 6.83 12.53
CA ILE A 415 1.43 5.93 12.69
C ILE A 415 2.75 6.66 12.97
N ASN A 416 2.98 7.79 12.28
CA ASN A 416 4.20 8.60 12.46
C ASN A 416 4.29 9.23 13.86
N GLN A 417 3.14 9.55 14.47
CA GLN A 417 3.09 10.04 15.84
C GLN A 417 3.41 8.92 16.82
N LEU A 418 2.79 7.73 16.65
CA LEU A 418 3.07 6.56 17.48
C LEU A 418 4.56 6.17 17.45
N ILE A 419 5.18 6.22 16.27
CA ILE A 419 6.62 5.95 16.10
C ILE A 419 7.46 7.00 16.86
N SER A 420 7.12 8.28 16.74
CA SER A 420 7.81 9.36 17.44
C SER A 420 7.67 9.22 18.96
N ASP A 421 6.44 9.02 19.44
CA ASP A 421 6.14 8.89 20.87
C ASP A 421 6.80 7.65 21.48
N PHE A 422 6.83 6.53 20.74
CA PHE A 422 7.58 5.33 21.11
C PHE A 422 9.08 5.58 21.18
N ALA A 423 9.65 6.28 20.17
CA ALA A 423 11.07 6.58 20.12
C ALA A 423 11.52 7.51 21.27
N ASP A 424 10.66 8.39 21.75
CA ASP A 424 10.94 9.30 22.85
C ASP A 424 10.63 8.72 24.24
N SER A 425 9.91 7.61 24.28
CA SER A 425 9.53 6.93 25.53
C SER A 425 10.56 5.88 25.94
N LYS A 426 10.87 5.85 27.23
CA LYS A 426 11.61 4.74 27.84
C LYS A 426 10.62 3.68 28.31
N ASN A 427 11.04 2.42 28.37
CA ASN A 427 10.22 1.28 28.84
C ASN A 427 8.88 1.15 28.09
N SER A 428 8.92 1.27 26.78
CA SER A 428 7.72 1.24 25.94
C SER A 428 7.75 0.13 24.90
N CYS A 429 6.56 -0.22 24.42
CA CYS A 429 6.31 -1.17 23.34
C CYS A 429 5.49 -0.49 22.26
N LEU A 430 5.72 -0.83 21.00
CA LEU A 430 4.91 -0.40 19.86
C LEU A 430 4.30 -1.65 19.22
N PHE A 431 2.98 -1.79 19.31
CA PHE A 431 2.25 -2.96 18.81
C PHE A 431 1.40 -2.64 17.61
N GLY A 432 1.42 -3.52 16.60
CA GLY A 432 0.56 -3.40 15.44
C GLY A 432 0.73 -4.52 14.44
N THR A 433 0.17 -4.30 13.26
CA THR A 433 0.11 -5.27 12.17
C THR A 433 1.05 -4.89 11.02
N LEU A 434 0.83 -5.45 9.85
CA LEU A 434 1.67 -5.34 8.65
C LEU A 434 2.08 -3.92 8.28
N SER A 435 1.27 -2.91 8.54
CA SER A 435 1.61 -1.51 8.28
C SER A 435 2.81 -1.01 9.11
N LEU A 436 3.05 -1.60 10.28
CA LEU A 436 4.26 -1.35 11.09
C LEU A 436 5.49 -2.07 10.53
N TRP A 437 5.31 -3.16 9.76
CA TRP A 437 6.43 -3.88 9.19
C TRP A 437 7.12 -3.09 8.08
N GLN A 438 6.38 -2.19 7.42
CA GLN A 438 6.80 -1.45 6.23
C GLN A 438 7.13 -0.01 6.54
N GLY A 439 7.72 0.56 7.37
CA GLY A 439 7.94 2.03 7.49
C GLY A 439 8.50 2.50 8.81
N VAL A 440 8.78 1.59 9.74
CA VAL A 440 9.37 1.95 11.04
C VAL A 440 10.88 1.91 10.94
N ASP A 441 11.54 3.04 11.21
CA ASP A 441 12.98 3.15 11.37
C ASP A 441 13.31 3.55 12.82
N LEU A 442 13.85 2.60 13.58
CA LEU A 442 14.12 2.74 15.02
C LEU A 442 15.55 2.29 15.32
N PRO A 443 16.56 3.13 15.06
CA PRO A 443 17.94 2.78 15.29
C PRO A 443 18.31 2.79 16.78
N GLY A 444 19.31 1.99 17.14
CA GLY A 444 19.90 1.94 18.49
C GLY A 444 19.01 1.25 19.52
N ASP A 445 19.09 1.72 20.76
CA ASP A 445 18.37 1.15 21.92
C ASP A 445 16.85 1.31 21.85
N LYS A 446 16.34 1.99 20.83
CA LYS A 446 14.91 2.16 20.58
C LYS A 446 14.22 0.84 20.17
N CYS A 447 14.97 -0.12 19.59
CA CYS A 447 14.46 -1.44 19.23
C CYS A 447 15.42 -2.54 19.68
N ARG A 448 15.22 -3.10 20.89
CA ARG A 448 16.01 -4.22 21.44
C ARG A 448 15.37 -5.58 21.18
N LEU A 449 14.05 -5.60 20.98
CA LEU A 449 13.27 -6.80 20.76
C LEU A 449 12.26 -6.57 19.64
N VAL A 450 12.33 -7.38 18.60
CA VAL A 450 11.25 -7.56 17.63
C VAL A 450 10.50 -8.83 18.00
N LEU A 451 9.24 -8.68 18.38
CA LEU A 451 8.35 -9.76 18.76
C LEU A 451 7.40 -10.08 17.61
N ILE A 452 7.35 -11.32 17.16
CA ILE A 452 6.48 -11.80 16.10
C ILE A 452 5.58 -12.89 16.66
N ASP A 453 4.26 -12.65 16.70
CA ASP A 453 3.29 -13.55 17.34
C ASP A 453 3.23 -14.91 16.64
N ARG A 454 3.26 -14.92 15.32
CA ARG A 454 3.26 -16.12 14.47
C ARG A 454 3.83 -15.84 13.09
N ILE A 455 4.09 -16.89 12.33
CA ILE A 455 4.46 -16.77 10.91
C ILE A 455 3.34 -16.05 10.17
N PRO A 456 3.63 -14.93 9.46
CA PRO A 456 2.62 -14.05 8.87
C PRO A 456 2.07 -14.60 7.54
N PHE A 457 1.43 -15.77 7.61
CA PHE A 457 0.68 -16.27 6.46
C PHE A 457 -0.49 -15.34 6.13
N PRO A 458 -0.82 -15.15 4.85
CA PRO A 458 -2.00 -14.39 4.48
C PRO A 458 -3.26 -15.07 5.01
N ARG A 459 -4.32 -14.29 5.18
CA ARG A 459 -5.61 -14.84 5.66
C ARG A 459 -6.17 -15.82 4.63
N PRO A 460 -6.63 -17.01 5.06
CA PRO A 460 -7.18 -18.01 4.13
C PRO A 460 -8.40 -17.53 3.35
N ASN A 461 -9.14 -16.57 3.90
CA ASN A 461 -10.33 -15.96 3.29
C ASN A 461 -10.04 -14.63 2.59
N ASP A 462 -8.77 -14.28 2.36
CA ASP A 462 -8.42 -13.16 1.50
C ASP A 462 -8.74 -13.53 0.04
N PRO A 463 -9.69 -12.83 -0.61
CA PRO A 463 -10.21 -13.22 -1.92
C PRO A 463 -9.12 -13.25 -2.99
N TYR A 464 -8.20 -12.27 -2.93
CA TYR A 464 -7.12 -12.17 -3.89
C TYR A 464 -6.09 -13.30 -3.73
N ILE A 465 -5.75 -13.64 -2.49
CA ILE A 465 -4.85 -14.76 -2.17
C ILE A 465 -5.48 -16.09 -2.59
N SER A 466 -6.79 -16.27 -2.35
CA SER A 466 -7.56 -17.45 -2.77
C SER A 466 -7.52 -17.60 -4.29
N ALA A 467 -7.81 -16.55 -5.03
CA ALA A 467 -7.79 -16.55 -6.49
C ALA A 467 -6.40 -16.89 -7.04
N ARG A 468 -5.34 -16.31 -6.51
CA ARG A 468 -3.96 -16.64 -6.90
C ARG A 468 -3.58 -18.09 -6.58
N THR A 469 -4.00 -18.58 -5.42
CA THR A 469 -3.75 -19.97 -5.02
C THR A 469 -4.41 -20.93 -6.00
N ARG A 470 -5.69 -20.71 -6.33
CA ARG A 470 -6.43 -21.50 -7.31
C ARG A 470 -5.77 -21.46 -8.70
N ALA A 471 -5.39 -20.28 -9.19
CA ALA A 471 -4.72 -20.14 -10.49
C ALA A 471 -3.37 -20.86 -10.54
N ALA A 472 -2.58 -20.83 -9.45
CA ALA A 472 -1.33 -21.58 -9.36
C ALA A 472 -1.58 -23.10 -9.40
N GLU A 473 -2.60 -23.60 -8.68
CA GLU A 473 -2.99 -25.01 -8.66
C GLU A 473 -3.52 -25.48 -10.00
N ALA A 474 -4.35 -24.69 -10.68
CA ALA A 474 -4.82 -24.97 -12.03
C ALA A 474 -3.67 -25.08 -13.04
N ALA A 475 -2.59 -24.31 -12.84
CA ALA A 475 -1.37 -24.39 -13.64
C ALA A 475 -0.40 -25.50 -13.19
N GLY A 476 -0.83 -26.42 -12.30
CA GLY A 476 -0.04 -27.54 -11.81
C GLY A 476 1.09 -27.15 -10.83
N ARG A 477 1.04 -25.96 -10.26
CA ARG A 477 2.01 -25.45 -9.29
C ARG A 477 1.45 -25.50 -7.87
N SER A 478 2.32 -25.39 -6.87
CA SER A 478 1.88 -25.36 -5.48
C SER A 478 1.41 -23.95 -5.09
N GLY A 479 0.09 -23.75 -5.00
CA GLY A 479 -0.50 -22.47 -4.54
C GLY A 479 0.03 -22.06 -3.16
N PHE A 480 0.17 -23.01 -2.23
CA PHE A 480 0.76 -22.73 -0.93
C PHE A 480 2.20 -22.21 -1.03
N ALA A 481 3.07 -22.87 -1.80
CA ALA A 481 4.48 -22.47 -1.89
C ALA A 481 4.66 -21.13 -2.62
N GLU A 482 3.96 -20.95 -3.73
CA GLU A 482 4.09 -19.78 -4.59
C GLU A 482 3.44 -18.52 -3.97
N VAL A 483 2.29 -18.67 -3.34
CA VAL A 483 1.52 -17.53 -2.84
C VAL A 483 1.73 -17.34 -1.35
N SER A 484 1.33 -18.31 -0.53
CA SER A 484 1.28 -18.13 0.92
C SER A 484 2.66 -18.16 1.57
N LEU A 485 3.51 -19.11 1.19
CA LEU A 485 4.83 -19.27 1.79
C LEU A 485 5.78 -18.14 1.35
N SER A 486 5.76 -17.76 0.08
CA SER A 486 6.56 -16.63 -0.42
C SER A 486 6.14 -15.31 0.20
N HIS A 487 4.83 -15.10 0.43
CA HIS A 487 4.32 -13.93 1.15
C HIS A 487 4.80 -13.90 2.60
N ALA A 488 4.65 -15.02 3.31
CA ALA A 488 5.10 -15.14 4.69
C ALA A 488 6.61 -14.95 4.84
N ALA A 489 7.41 -15.48 3.91
CA ALA A 489 8.87 -15.33 3.90
C ALA A 489 9.29 -13.87 3.74
N LEU A 490 8.65 -13.15 2.81
CA LEU A 490 8.92 -11.74 2.58
C LEU A 490 8.63 -10.91 3.83
N LEU A 491 7.44 -11.05 4.40
CA LEU A 491 7.04 -10.30 5.59
C LEU A 491 7.92 -10.64 6.79
N LEU A 492 8.22 -11.91 7.01
CA LEU A 492 9.07 -12.35 8.12
C LEU A 492 10.48 -11.75 7.99
N ALA A 493 11.03 -11.70 6.78
CA ALA A 493 12.32 -11.08 6.51
C ALA A 493 12.30 -9.57 6.77
N GLN A 494 11.25 -8.86 6.33
CA GLN A 494 11.05 -7.44 6.59
C GLN A 494 10.96 -7.15 8.09
N GLY A 495 10.12 -7.89 8.82
CA GLY A 495 9.97 -7.74 10.27
C GLY A 495 11.28 -8.00 11.02
N ALA A 496 11.97 -9.08 10.72
CA ALA A 496 13.25 -9.40 11.33
C ALA A 496 14.34 -8.36 10.99
N GLY A 497 14.28 -7.78 9.79
CA GLY A 497 15.18 -6.72 9.35
C GLY A 497 15.04 -5.39 10.11
N ARG A 498 13.97 -5.21 10.90
CA ARG A 498 13.78 -4.01 11.72
C ARG A 498 14.73 -3.93 12.92
N LEU A 499 15.31 -5.05 13.33
CA LEU A 499 16.15 -5.11 14.53
C LEU A 499 17.50 -4.39 14.37
N ILE A 500 18.18 -4.56 13.23
CA ILE A 500 19.55 -4.07 13.01
C ILE A 500 19.55 -3.03 11.90
N ARG A 501 19.83 -1.77 12.26
CA ARG A 501 19.87 -0.60 11.37
C ARG A 501 21.25 0.07 11.33
N THR A 502 22.03 -0.11 12.42
CA THR A 502 23.36 0.44 12.55
C THR A 502 24.37 -0.65 12.95
N ARG A 503 25.65 -0.34 12.84
CA ARG A 503 26.73 -1.27 13.25
C ARG A 503 26.78 -1.50 14.75
N SER A 504 26.19 -0.63 15.55
CA SER A 504 26.14 -0.71 17.02
C SER A 504 24.91 -1.44 17.55
N ASP A 505 23.85 -1.59 16.74
CA ASP A 505 22.58 -2.20 17.17
C ASP A 505 22.78 -3.65 17.61
N LYS A 506 22.07 -4.03 18.65
CA LYS A 506 22.01 -5.40 19.16
C LYS A 506 20.63 -5.70 19.70
N GLY A 507 20.15 -6.92 19.46
CA GLY A 507 18.83 -7.27 19.95
C GLY A 507 18.42 -8.71 19.65
N VAL A 508 17.15 -8.96 19.85
CA VAL A 508 16.50 -10.26 19.66
C VAL A 508 15.32 -10.13 18.70
N VAL A 509 15.22 -11.02 17.75
CA VAL A 509 13.98 -11.33 17.03
C VAL A 509 13.38 -12.57 17.68
N ALA A 510 12.24 -12.43 18.32
CA ALA A 510 11.53 -13.53 18.97
C ALA A 510 10.30 -13.92 18.15
N VAL A 511 10.24 -15.16 17.66
CA VAL A 511 9.10 -15.71 16.94
C VAL A 511 8.39 -16.72 17.82
N LEU A 512 7.13 -16.42 18.18
CA LEU A 512 6.32 -17.24 19.08
C LEU A 512 5.55 -18.35 18.34
N ASP A 513 6.18 -18.90 17.30
CA ASP A 513 5.58 -19.93 16.46
C ASP A 513 6.57 -21.07 16.22
N GLN A 514 6.32 -22.21 16.86
CA GLN A 514 7.15 -23.41 16.74
C GLN A 514 7.28 -23.94 15.30
N ARG A 515 6.35 -23.60 14.40
CA ARG A 515 6.39 -24.03 12.99
C ARG A 515 7.62 -23.54 12.24
N LEU A 516 8.27 -22.45 12.72
CA LEU A 516 9.52 -21.96 12.14
C LEU A 516 10.70 -22.95 12.29
N THR A 517 10.58 -23.96 13.18
CA THR A 517 11.57 -25.03 13.35
C THR A 517 11.02 -26.40 13.00
N THR A 518 9.72 -26.64 13.18
CA THR A 518 9.11 -27.98 13.09
C THR A 518 8.45 -28.28 11.75
N ALA A 519 8.10 -27.24 10.95
CA ALA A 519 7.41 -27.44 9.69
C ALA A 519 8.37 -27.79 8.54
N ARG A 520 7.87 -28.53 7.54
CA ARG A 520 8.66 -28.90 6.35
C ARG A 520 9.20 -27.70 5.58
N TYR A 521 8.49 -26.57 5.62
CA TYR A 521 8.88 -25.31 4.97
C TYR A 521 9.76 -24.40 5.83
N ALA A 522 10.07 -24.78 7.07
CA ALA A 522 10.88 -23.97 7.99
C ALA A 522 12.24 -23.58 7.39
N GLY A 523 12.89 -24.51 6.67
CA GLY A 523 14.17 -24.25 6.01
C GLY A 523 14.09 -23.13 4.98
N TYR A 524 12.98 -23.01 4.23
CA TYR A 524 12.76 -21.93 3.28
C TYR A 524 12.63 -20.57 3.99
N LEU A 525 11.79 -20.51 5.03
CA LEU A 525 11.61 -19.29 5.83
C LEU A 525 12.92 -18.84 6.49
N LEU A 526 13.64 -19.79 7.11
CA LEU A 526 14.90 -19.50 7.80
C LEU A 526 16.03 -19.04 6.86
N LYS A 527 16.03 -19.47 5.59
CA LYS A 527 16.96 -18.98 4.56
C LYS A 527 16.60 -17.60 4.04
N SER A 528 15.36 -17.17 4.21
CA SER A 528 14.90 -15.83 3.84
C SER A 528 15.22 -14.76 4.88
N LEU A 529 15.56 -15.17 6.11
CA LEU A 529 15.87 -14.26 7.22
C LEU A 529 17.34 -13.84 7.21
N PRO A 530 17.68 -12.67 7.77
CA PRO A 530 19.06 -12.32 8.08
C PRO A 530 19.75 -13.43 8.89
N PRO A 531 21.04 -13.71 8.70
CA PRO A 531 21.73 -14.83 9.30
C PRO A 531 22.08 -14.59 10.78
N PHE A 532 21.06 -14.35 11.61
CA PHE A 532 21.17 -14.22 13.05
C PHE A 532 21.69 -15.50 13.71
N TRP A 533 22.29 -15.36 14.90
CA TRP A 533 22.54 -16.52 15.75
C TRP A 533 21.20 -17.09 16.26
N ARG A 534 20.98 -18.39 16.10
CA ARG A 534 19.69 -19.05 16.34
C ARG A 534 19.68 -19.81 17.66
N THR A 535 18.59 -19.71 18.42
CA THR A 535 18.38 -20.49 19.64
C THR A 535 16.90 -20.76 19.90
N THR A 536 16.62 -21.85 20.59
CA THR A 536 15.32 -22.17 21.18
C THR A 536 15.34 -22.10 22.69
N ASP A 537 16.51 -21.80 23.28
CA ASP A 537 16.67 -21.71 24.73
C ASP A 537 16.23 -20.34 25.25
N HIS A 538 15.13 -20.37 25.99
CA HIS A 538 14.49 -19.20 26.58
C HIS A 538 15.42 -18.46 27.55
N GLN A 539 16.12 -19.20 28.44
CA GLN A 539 16.96 -18.58 29.47
C GLN A 539 18.16 -17.82 28.87
N THR A 540 18.74 -18.33 27.81
CA THR A 540 19.78 -17.64 27.06
C THR A 540 19.30 -16.30 26.51
N VAL A 541 18.07 -16.26 26.01
CA VAL A 541 17.45 -15.03 25.45
C VAL A 541 17.14 -14.01 26.55
N ILE A 542 16.53 -14.44 27.64
CA ILE A 542 16.28 -13.58 28.81
C ILE A 542 17.58 -12.97 29.33
N GLY A 543 18.63 -13.79 29.47
CA GLY A 543 19.94 -13.30 29.89
C GLY A 543 20.58 -12.31 28.91
N ALA A 544 20.35 -12.48 27.60
CA ALA A 544 20.82 -11.54 26.57
C ALA A 544 20.07 -10.20 26.65
N LEU A 545 18.75 -10.22 26.75
CA LEU A 545 17.91 -9.02 26.87
C LEU A 545 18.21 -8.21 28.13
N LYS A 546 18.36 -8.87 29.29
CA LYS A 546 18.75 -8.21 30.55
C LYS A 546 20.10 -7.48 30.41
N ARG A 547 21.11 -8.10 29.76
CA ARG A 547 22.40 -7.45 29.50
C ARG A 547 22.29 -6.25 28.55
N LEU A 548 21.34 -6.24 27.61
CA LEU A 548 21.08 -5.09 26.74
C LEU A 548 20.41 -3.96 27.52
N LYS A 549 19.47 -4.29 28.42
CA LYS A 549 18.79 -3.33 29.31
C LYS A 549 19.79 -2.59 30.22
N GLU A 550 20.77 -3.30 30.76
CA GLU A 550 21.79 -2.73 31.67
C GLU A 550 22.80 -1.79 30.97
N LYS A 551 22.92 -1.89 29.65
CA LYS A 551 23.87 -1.09 28.85
C LYS A 551 23.26 0.15 28.18
N GLY A 552 21.95 0.22 28.05
CA GLY A 552 21.18 1.35 27.51
C GLY A 552 20.48 2.12 28.61
#